data_63ca4d53409c381f39da5018f3c65875
#
_entry.id   63ca4d53409c381f39da5018f3c65875
#
_cell.length_a   1.000
_cell.length_b   1.000
_cell.length_c   1.000
_cell.angle_alpha   90.00
_cell.angle_beta   90.00
_cell.angle_gamma   90.00
#
_symmetry.space_group_name_H-M   'P 1'
#
loop_
_entity.id
_entity.type
_entity.pdbx_description
1 polymer ?
#
loop_
_entity_poly.entity_id
_entity_poly.type
_entity_poly.pdbx_seq_one_letter_code
_entity_poly.pdbx_strand_id
1 'polypeptide(L)'
;MDSLIDRFTARREDFDRPVLVTGSGGCIGSWTLAILVRTGVPVVAFDLAADRRRPGLLMTERELDRVVWEQGDIADHEAVERVVSAHGVGAIVHLAALQVPFCQADPVAGARVNVVGTVGVFEAARRHGIHRLAYASSVAAHGAAPDTPYLATLYGAYKACDEAVARVYAKDWQVPSIGIRPGVVYGVGRDQGMTSKTTVAILAAVLGREYEVPFRGAVSYLYAGEIASAFVQAVSRDGEGAPVFDCNGVVATVEEGLDTLRRLVPGARVRAGGEPLAFPAEDCDAHLRAHIGDYGAISLEAGTAETLRAFEVLVRDGKVSGDL
;
A
#
# COMPACT_ATOMS: atom_id res chain seq x y z
N MET A 1 -12.51 9.49 -12.76
CA MET A 1 -11.42 9.34 -11.76
C MET A 1 -11.73 10.11 -10.49
N ASP A 2 -12.36 11.28 -10.54
CA ASP A 2 -12.57 12.11 -9.35
C ASP A 2 -13.42 11.43 -8.27
N SER A 3 -14.53 10.77 -8.62
CA SER A 3 -15.38 10.06 -7.67
C SER A 3 -14.71 8.86 -6.96
N LEU A 4 -13.61 8.35 -7.51
CA LEU A 4 -12.92 7.18 -6.99
C LEU A 4 -12.12 7.49 -5.72
N ILE A 5 -11.44 8.63 -5.69
CA ILE A 5 -10.58 9.05 -4.58
C ILE A 5 -11.38 9.87 -3.56
N ASP A 6 -12.40 10.61 -4.00
CA ASP A 6 -13.22 11.49 -3.13
C ASP A 6 -13.92 10.73 -1.99
N ARG A 7 -14.05 9.42 -2.11
CA ARG A 7 -14.52 8.53 -1.05
C ARG A 7 -13.54 8.41 0.12
N PHE A 8 -12.24 8.54 -0.17
CA PHE A 8 -11.15 8.32 0.76
C PHE A 8 -10.50 9.66 1.12
N THR A 9 -11.21 10.48 1.87
CA THR A 9 -10.72 11.81 2.27
C THR A 9 -10.28 11.81 3.73
N ALA A 10 -9.29 12.65 4.05
CA ALA A 10 -8.92 13.01 5.40
C ALA A 10 -9.38 14.44 5.69
N ARG A 11 -9.27 14.89 6.93
CA ARG A 11 -9.55 16.28 7.28
C ARG A 11 -8.23 17.07 7.19
N ARG A 12 -8.25 18.18 6.45
CA ARG A 12 -7.07 19.03 6.27
C ARG A 12 -6.52 19.57 7.60
N GLU A 13 -7.40 19.86 8.52
CA GLU A 13 -7.09 20.40 9.85
C GLU A 13 -6.32 19.44 10.75
N ASP A 14 -6.34 18.14 10.46
CA ASP A 14 -5.56 17.14 11.21
C ASP A 14 -4.05 17.21 10.90
N PHE A 15 -3.64 17.98 9.89
CA PHE A 15 -2.26 18.06 9.43
C PHE A 15 -1.75 19.51 9.46
N ASP A 16 -0.88 19.82 10.39
CA ASP A 16 -0.24 21.15 10.56
C ASP A 16 1.05 21.30 9.73
N ARG A 17 1.71 20.19 9.42
CA ARG A 17 2.98 20.11 8.67
C ARG A 17 2.88 19.09 7.52
N PRO A 18 3.86 19.12 6.57
CA PRO A 18 3.88 18.16 5.47
C PRO A 18 3.94 16.70 5.91
N VAL A 19 3.34 15.83 5.11
CA VAL A 19 3.43 14.36 5.25
C VAL A 19 4.49 13.84 4.28
N LEU A 20 5.47 13.08 4.78
CA LEU A 20 6.41 12.32 3.95
C LEU A 20 5.81 10.97 3.59
N VAL A 21 5.77 10.64 2.30
CA VAL A 21 5.38 9.33 1.79
C VAL A 21 6.58 8.68 1.14
N THR A 22 7.15 7.64 1.74
CA THR A 22 8.22 6.84 1.13
C THR A 22 7.64 5.69 0.33
N GLY A 23 8.29 5.26 -0.74
CA GLY A 23 7.71 4.29 -1.67
C GLY A 23 6.53 4.90 -2.45
N SER A 24 6.61 6.20 -2.70
CA SER A 24 5.55 7.03 -3.26
C SER A 24 5.16 6.67 -4.69
N GLY A 25 6.07 6.12 -5.49
CA GLY A 25 5.83 5.58 -6.83
C GLY A 25 5.20 4.18 -6.84
N GLY A 26 5.01 3.54 -5.67
CA GLY A 26 4.30 2.27 -5.52
C GLY A 26 2.77 2.42 -5.63
N CYS A 27 2.05 1.28 -5.65
CA CYS A 27 0.58 1.29 -5.72
C CYS A 27 -0.04 2.06 -4.55
N ILE A 28 0.19 1.62 -3.30
CA ILE A 28 -0.38 2.26 -2.11
C ILE A 28 0.13 3.70 -1.98
N GLY A 29 1.43 3.94 -2.27
CA GLY A 29 2.02 5.28 -2.23
C GLY A 29 1.32 6.26 -3.17
N SER A 30 1.02 5.85 -4.39
CA SER A 30 0.31 6.68 -5.38
C SER A 30 -1.10 7.08 -4.91
N TRP A 31 -1.84 6.14 -4.30
CA TRP A 31 -3.14 6.42 -3.69
C TRP A 31 -3.02 7.34 -2.48
N THR A 32 -2.02 7.12 -1.63
CA THR A 32 -1.74 7.98 -0.46
C THR A 32 -1.46 9.42 -0.90
N LEU A 33 -0.61 9.60 -1.93
CA LEU A 33 -0.37 10.93 -2.52
C LEU A 33 -1.66 11.58 -3.02
N ALA A 34 -2.48 10.83 -3.77
CA ALA A 34 -3.72 11.35 -4.34
C ALA A 34 -4.72 11.79 -3.26
N ILE A 35 -4.87 11.01 -2.19
CA ILE A 35 -5.74 11.35 -1.04
C ILE A 35 -5.23 12.61 -0.35
N LEU A 36 -3.94 12.69 -0.01
CA LEU A 36 -3.35 13.85 0.67
C LEU A 36 -3.45 15.13 -0.18
N VAL A 37 -3.13 15.04 -1.49
CA VAL A 37 -3.22 16.17 -2.41
C VAL A 37 -4.66 16.70 -2.52
N ARG A 38 -5.66 15.83 -2.64
CA ARG A 38 -7.08 16.22 -2.72
C ARG A 38 -7.61 16.77 -1.41
N THR A 39 -7.14 16.24 -0.29
CA THR A 39 -7.42 16.81 1.03
C THR A 39 -6.78 18.19 1.22
N GLY A 40 -5.79 18.57 0.39
CA GLY A 40 -5.07 19.84 0.51
C GLY A 40 -3.92 19.79 1.51
N VAL A 41 -3.49 18.60 1.92
CA VAL A 41 -2.34 18.40 2.80
C VAL A 41 -1.05 18.54 2.01
N PRO A 42 -0.07 19.35 2.45
CA PRO A 42 1.25 19.38 1.85
C PRO A 42 1.92 18.00 1.94
N VAL A 43 2.48 17.52 0.83
CA VAL A 43 3.06 16.17 0.77
C VAL A 43 4.40 16.16 0.10
N VAL A 44 5.33 15.40 0.66
CA VAL A 44 6.65 15.10 0.12
C VAL A 44 6.67 13.63 -0.29
N ALA A 45 6.88 13.39 -1.57
CA ALA A 45 7.04 12.05 -2.15
C ALA A 45 8.52 11.70 -2.17
N PHE A 46 8.89 10.55 -1.58
CA PHE A 46 10.26 10.05 -1.58
C PHE A 46 10.30 8.64 -2.18
N ASP A 47 11.09 8.45 -3.23
CA ASP A 47 11.28 7.16 -3.86
C ASP A 47 12.68 7.05 -4.50
N LEU A 48 13.09 5.83 -4.83
CA LEU A 48 14.35 5.53 -5.51
C LEU A 48 14.44 6.22 -6.88
N ALA A 49 13.30 6.38 -7.54
CA ALA A 49 13.17 7.11 -8.81
C ALA A 49 12.02 8.11 -8.72
N ALA A 50 12.17 9.27 -9.37
CA ALA A 50 11.08 10.25 -9.52
C ALA A 50 10.03 9.77 -10.56
N ASP A 51 9.62 8.52 -10.46
CA ASP A 51 8.65 7.90 -11.39
C ASP A 51 7.22 8.33 -11.03
N ARG A 52 6.63 9.20 -11.85
CA ARG A 52 5.26 9.68 -11.70
C ARG A 52 4.24 8.82 -12.45
N ARG A 53 4.65 7.71 -13.05
CA ARG A 53 3.76 6.87 -13.89
C ARG A 53 2.53 6.39 -13.12
N ARG A 54 2.69 5.70 -11.99
CA ARG A 54 1.54 5.25 -11.20
C ARG A 54 0.76 6.38 -10.54
N PRO A 55 1.40 7.40 -9.92
CA PRO A 55 0.68 8.59 -9.48
C PRO A 55 -0.15 9.26 -10.59
N GLY A 56 0.37 9.33 -11.83
CA GLY A 56 -0.31 9.88 -13.00
C GLY A 56 -1.49 9.04 -13.54
N LEU A 57 -1.68 7.80 -13.03
CA LEU A 57 -2.91 7.05 -13.28
C LEU A 57 -4.09 7.55 -12.42
N LEU A 58 -3.80 8.20 -11.29
CA LEU A 58 -4.79 8.63 -10.29
C LEU A 58 -4.97 10.14 -10.25
N MET A 59 -3.93 10.89 -10.59
CA MET A 59 -3.86 12.34 -10.46
C MET A 59 -3.72 13.02 -11.82
N THR A 60 -4.23 14.24 -11.92
CA THR A 60 -3.97 15.16 -13.02
C THR A 60 -2.59 15.78 -12.90
N GLU A 61 -2.04 16.34 -14.00
CA GLU A 61 -0.75 17.05 -13.97
C GLU A 61 -0.75 18.18 -12.92
N ARG A 62 -1.85 18.93 -12.82
CA ARG A 62 -2.01 20.00 -11.81
C ARG A 62 -1.95 19.47 -10.38
N GLU A 63 -2.44 18.26 -10.12
CA GLU A 63 -2.34 17.62 -8.80
C GLU A 63 -0.92 17.11 -8.55
N LEU A 64 -0.26 16.54 -9.57
CA LEU A 64 1.14 16.11 -9.50
C LEU A 64 2.10 17.28 -9.22
N ASP A 65 1.83 18.46 -9.75
CA ASP A 65 2.61 19.68 -9.51
C ASP A 65 2.50 20.21 -8.08
N ARG A 66 1.54 19.73 -7.29
CA ARG A 66 1.39 20.08 -5.87
C ARG A 66 2.22 19.20 -4.95
N VAL A 67 2.80 18.12 -5.47
CA VAL A 67 3.65 17.19 -4.73
C VAL A 67 5.10 17.65 -4.80
N VAL A 68 5.77 17.70 -3.66
CA VAL A 68 7.22 17.86 -3.62
C VAL A 68 7.86 16.49 -3.88
N TRP A 69 8.65 16.37 -4.94
CA TRP A 69 9.26 15.10 -5.36
C TRP A 69 10.73 15.07 -4.96
N GLU A 70 11.09 14.12 -4.12
CA GLU A 70 12.44 13.84 -3.66
C GLU A 70 12.87 12.45 -4.14
N GLN A 71 14.07 12.35 -4.69
CA GLN A 71 14.66 11.09 -5.13
C GLN A 71 15.77 10.64 -4.17
N GLY A 72 15.72 9.38 -3.74
CA GLY A 72 16.75 8.81 -2.88
C GLY A 72 16.53 7.34 -2.57
N ASP A 73 17.59 6.69 -2.14
CA ASP A 73 17.54 5.31 -1.63
C ASP A 73 17.07 5.34 -0.18
N ILE A 74 16.03 4.58 0.14
CA ILE A 74 15.52 4.45 1.51
C ILE A 74 16.57 3.85 2.46
N ALA A 75 17.51 3.07 1.94
CA ALA A 75 18.63 2.51 2.71
C ALA A 75 19.74 3.54 3.03
N ASP A 76 19.68 4.74 2.44
CA ASP A 76 20.50 5.91 2.81
C ASP A 76 19.74 6.74 3.87
N HIS A 77 20.01 6.45 5.14
CA HIS A 77 19.35 7.13 6.26
C HIS A 77 19.63 8.63 6.29
N GLU A 78 20.81 9.09 5.79
CA GLU A 78 21.12 10.51 5.71
C GLU A 78 20.26 11.23 4.65
N ALA A 79 19.93 10.54 3.54
CA ALA A 79 19.01 11.07 2.55
C ALA A 79 17.62 11.27 3.14
N VAL A 80 17.11 10.29 3.90
CA VAL A 80 15.81 10.39 4.58
C VAL A 80 15.82 11.54 5.58
N GLU A 81 16.85 11.65 6.40
CA GLU A 81 16.97 12.73 7.40
C GLU A 81 17.04 14.12 6.76
N ARG A 82 17.81 14.26 5.68
CA ARG A 82 17.86 15.53 4.91
C ARG A 82 16.49 15.97 4.42
N VAL A 83 15.70 15.04 3.87
CA VAL A 83 14.35 15.31 3.36
C VAL A 83 13.41 15.71 4.52
N VAL A 84 13.42 14.97 5.62
CA VAL A 84 12.62 15.29 6.81
C VAL A 84 12.92 16.68 7.32
N SER A 85 14.21 17.02 7.44
CA SER A 85 14.67 18.33 7.93
C SER A 85 14.33 19.46 6.94
N ALA A 86 14.65 19.30 5.65
CA ALA A 86 14.49 20.32 4.63
C ALA A 86 13.04 20.75 4.44
N HIS A 87 12.10 19.83 4.60
CA HIS A 87 10.67 20.09 4.39
C HIS A 87 9.87 20.24 5.67
N GLY A 88 10.52 20.17 6.85
CA GLY A 88 9.82 20.30 8.13
C GLY A 88 8.70 19.27 8.31
N VAL A 89 8.96 18.02 7.91
CA VAL A 89 7.98 16.91 7.93
C VAL A 89 7.38 16.73 9.32
N GLY A 90 6.06 16.58 9.40
CA GLY A 90 5.33 16.37 10.66
C GLY A 90 4.76 14.96 10.83
N ALA A 91 4.62 14.23 9.73
CA ALA A 91 4.11 12.86 9.74
C ALA A 91 4.77 12.02 8.64
N ILE A 92 4.90 10.72 8.85
CA ILE A 92 5.54 9.81 7.89
C ILE A 92 4.62 8.61 7.60
N VAL A 93 4.36 8.37 6.31
CA VAL A 93 3.79 7.12 5.80
C VAL A 93 4.91 6.36 5.08
N HIS A 94 5.41 5.32 5.73
CA HIS A 94 6.54 4.54 5.23
C HIS A 94 6.07 3.28 4.49
N LEU A 95 6.17 3.32 3.15
CA LEU A 95 5.72 2.24 2.25
C LEU A 95 6.86 1.67 1.39
N ALA A 96 8.05 2.27 1.42
CA ALA A 96 9.20 1.81 0.65
C ALA A 96 9.62 0.41 1.09
N ALA A 97 9.56 -0.55 0.19
CA ALA A 97 9.93 -1.94 0.44
C ALA A 97 10.17 -2.71 -0.87
N LEU A 98 11.03 -3.70 -0.84
CA LEU A 98 11.11 -4.74 -1.85
C LEU A 98 10.16 -5.89 -1.50
N GLN A 99 9.37 -6.33 -2.47
CA GLN A 99 8.38 -7.40 -2.32
C GLN A 99 9.01 -8.80 -2.41
N VAL A 100 8.22 -9.85 -2.11
CA VAL A 100 8.66 -11.25 -2.04
C VAL A 100 9.58 -11.66 -3.20
N PRO A 101 9.25 -11.47 -4.49
CA PRO A 101 10.12 -11.91 -5.58
C PRO A 101 11.49 -11.23 -5.59
N PHE A 102 11.54 -9.95 -5.24
CA PHE A 102 12.77 -9.17 -5.22
C PHE A 102 13.67 -9.53 -4.03
N CYS A 103 13.07 -9.76 -2.85
CA CYS A 103 13.80 -10.24 -1.68
C CYS A 103 14.37 -11.66 -1.90
N GLN A 104 13.67 -12.49 -2.66
CA GLN A 104 14.17 -13.82 -3.02
C GLN A 104 15.31 -13.76 -4.04
N ALA A 105 15.23 -12.85 -5.01
CA ALA A 105 16.24 -12.66 -6.03
C ALA A 105 17.54 -12.06 -5.47
N ASP A 106 17.43 -11.10 -4.54
CA ASP A 106 18.57 -10.48 -3.84
C ASP A 106 18.23 -10.28 -2.35
N PRO A 107 18.58 -11.26 -1.50
CA PRO A 107 18.30 -11.18 -0.06
C PRO A 107 19.01 -10.00 0.63
N VAL A 108 20.22 -9.65 0.20
CA VAL A 108 20.98 -8.55 0.81
C VAL A 108 20.34 -7.20 0.49
N ALA A 109 19.97 -6.96 -0.76
CA ALA A 109 19.21 -5.77 -1.14
C ALA A 109 17.84 -5.74 -0.42
N GLY A 110 17.18 -6.90 -0.30
CA GLY A 110 15.96 -7.06 0.49
C GLY A 110 16.11 -6.59 1.94
N ALA A 111 17.16 -7.03 2.63
CA ALA A 111 17.44 -6.62 4.01
C ALA A 111 17.78 -5.12 4.11
N ARG A 112 18.60 -4.61 3.19
CA ARG A 112 18.97 -3.19 3.17
C ARG A 112 17.77 -2.28 3.00
N VAL A 113 16.90 -2.56 2.04
CA VAL A 113 15.72 -1.74 1.77
C VAL A 113 14.67 -1.90 2.87
N ASN A 114 14.32 -3.14 3.22
CA ASN A 114 13.20 -3.38 4.14
C ASN A 114 13.59 -3.12 5.60
N VAL A 115 14.76 -3.57 6.05
CA VAL A 115 15.15 -3.46 7.47
C VAL A 115 15.96 -2.20 7.72
N VAL A 116 17.08 -1.99 7.02
CA VAL A 116 17.94 -0.81 7.26
C VAL A 116 17.20 0.47 6.89
N GLY A 117 16.44 0.47 5.79
CA GLY A 117 15.59 1.59 5.40
C GLY A 117 14.55 1.94 6.45
N THR A 118 13.86 0.94 7.01
CA THR A 118 12.90 1.14 8.10
C THR A 118 13.56 1.74 9.34
N VAL A 119 14.71 1.21 9.77
CA VAL A 119 15.49 1.79 10.87
C VAL A 119 15.85 3.25 10.59
N GLY A 120 16.28 3.58 9.36
CA GLY A 120 16.58 4.96 8.96
C GLY A 120 15.39 5.90 9.11
N VAL A 121 14.17 5.44 8.75
CA VAL A 121 12.93 6.21 8.93
C VAL A 121 12.61 6.42 10.42
N PHE A 122 12.76 5.38 11.25
CA PHE A 122 12.56 5.50 12.70
C PHE A 122 13.60 6.45 13.34
N GLU A 123 14.87 6.43 12.90
CA GLU A 123 15.89 7.36 13.36
C GLU A 123 15.56 8.81 12.98
N ALA A 124 15.10 9.04 11.76
CA ALA A 124 14.65 10.36 11.34
C ALA A 124 13.46 10.84 12.19
N ALA A 125 12.48 9.98 12.43
CA ALA A 125 11.36 10.29 13.32
C ALA A 125 11.81 10.64 14.74
N ARG A 126 12.74 9.86 15.31
CA ARG A 126 13.32 10.10 16.63
C ARG A 126 14.02 11.44 16.73
N ARG A 127 14.89 11.75 15.76
CA ARG A 127 15.72 12.99 15.77
C ARG A 127 14.89 14.24 15.58
N HIS A 128 13.78 14.15 14.84
CA HIS A 128 12.90 15.28 14.55
C HIS A 128 11.62 15.34 15.39
N GLY A 129 11.48 14.47 16.39
CA GLY A 129 10.32 14.44 17.28
C GLY A 129 9.01 14.18 16.54
N ILE A 130 9.02 13.29 15.55
CA ILE A 130 7.82 12.93 14.80
C ILE A 130 7.11 11.78 15.52
N HIS A 131 5.89 12.05 15.98
CA HIS A 131 5.04 11.11 16.70
C HIS A 131 3.90 10.54 15.82
N ARG A 132 3.87 10.90 14.54
CA ARG A 132 2.88 10.48 13.53
C ARG A 132 3.58 9.63 12.47
N LEU A 133 3.79 8.37 12.78
CA LEU A 133 4.48 7.41 11.91
C LEU A 133 3.60 6.18 11.70
N ALA A 134 3.27 5.88 10.44
CA ALA A 134 2.68 4.63 10.04
C ALA A 134 3.59 3.93 9.02
N TYR A 135 3.71 2.61 9.13
CA TYR A 135 4.54 1.84 8.22
C TYR A 135 3.83 0.58 7.72
N ALA A 136 4.13 0.21 6.48
CA ALA A 136 3.61 -1.02 5.91
C ALA A 136 4.41 -2.23 6.43
N SER A 137 3.78 -3.02 7.30
CA SER A 137 4.10 -4.42 7.50
C SER A 137 3.44 -5.26 6.40
N SER A 138 3.07 -6.48 6.65
CA SER A 138 2.40 -7.38 5.71
C SER A 138 1.80 -8.56 6.45
N VAL A 139 0.70 -9.13 5.98
CA VAL A 139 0.22 -10.45 6.46
C VAL A 139 1.30 -11.53 6.31
N ALA A 140 2.27 -11.36 5.40
CA ALA A 140 3.42 -12.26 5.28
C ALA A 140 4.32 -12.28 6.54
N ALA A 141 4.24 -11.28 7.43
CA ALA A 141 4.98 -11.27 8.69
C ALA A 141 4.57 -12.42 9.63
N HIS A 142 3.32 -12.89 9.53
CA HIS A 142 2.85 -14.06 10.26
C HIS A 142 3.63 -15.33 9.90
N GLY A 143 4.18 -15.42 8.68
CA GLY A 143 5.02 -16.54 8.24
C GLY A 143 6.40 -16.62 8.91
N ALA A 144 6.78 -15.64 9.70
CA ALA A 144 8.01 -15.68 10.50
C ALA A 144 7.87 -16.52 11.79
N ALA A 145 6.63 -16.78 12.23
CA ALA A 145 6.38 -17.64 13.40
C ALA A 145 6.54 -19.13 13.03
N PRO A 146 7.03 -19.97 13.95
CA PRO A 146 7.00 -21.42 13.73
C PRO A 146 5.55 -21.94 13.71
N ASP A 147 5.34 -23.04 13.00
CA ASP A 147 4.04 -23.77 12.96
C ASP A 147 2.84 -22.91 12.52
N THR A 148 3.09 -21.92 11.65
CA THR A 148 2.07 -21.05 11.07
C THR A 148 1.55 -21.60 9.72
N PRO A 149 0.27 -21.39 9.36
CA PRO A 149 -0.24 -21.71 8.03
C PRO A 149 0.24 -20.73 6.96
N TYR A 150 0.89 -19.63 7.33
CA TYR A 150 1.40 -18.64 6.39
C TYR A 150 2.71 -19.09 5.76
N LEU A 151 2.89 -18.74 4.48
CA LEU A 151 4.11 -19.02 3.75
C LEU A 151 5.31 -18.26 4.36
N ALA A 152 6.33 -18.99 4.79
CA ALA A 152 7.58 -18.41 5.25
C ALA A 152 8.37 -17.81 4.07
N THR A 153 8.69 -16.54 4.14
CA THR A 153 9.46 -15.81 3.13
C THR A 153 10.46 -14.86 3.79
N LEU A 154 11.56 -14.55 3.08
CA LEU A 154 12.51 -13.51 3.54
C LEU A 154 11.80 -12.17 3.74
N TYR A 155 10.91 -11.80 2.82
CA TYR A 155 10.11 -10.59 2.95
C TYR A 155 9.28 -10.59 4.24
N GLY A 156 8.59 -11.70 4.55
CA GLY A 156 7.83 -11.83 5.79
C GLY A 156 8.70 -11.72 7.04
N ALA A 157 9.89 -12.33 7.02
CA ALA A 157 10.87 -12.23 8.11
C ALA A 157 11.36 -10.78 8.31
N TYR A 158 11.60 -10.03 7.22
CA TYR A 158 11.97 -8.62 7.31
C TYR A 158 10.83 -7.77 7.88
N LYS A 159 9.58 -8.02 7.46
CA LYS A 159 8.42 -7.32 8.01
C LYS A 159 8.19 -7.61 9.49
N ALA A 160 8.38 -8.85 9.94
CA ALA A 160 8.36 -9.19 11.36
C ALA A 160 9.50 -8.51 12.15
N CYS A 161 10.68 -8.36 11.53
CA CYS A 161 11.79 -7.59 12.10
C CYS A 161 11.40 -6.11 12.25
N ASP A 162 10.77 -5.49 11.23
CA ASP A 162 10.31 -4.10 11.28
C ASP A 162 9.34 -3.86 12.46
N GLU A 163 8.42 -4.81 12.70
CA GLU A 163 7.51 -4.76 13.85
C GLU A 163 8.24 -4.87 15.20
N ALA A 164 9.29 -5.70 15.27
CA ALA A 164 10.11 -5.80 16.47
C ALA A 164 10.91 -4.50 16.72
N VAL A 165 11.47 -3.92 15.66
CA VAL A 165 12.15 -2.62 15.70
C VAL A 165 11.20 -1.53 16.20
N ALA A 166 9.99 -1.43 15.65
CA ALA A 166 9.00 -0.45 16.06
C ALA A 166 8.70 -0.50 17.57
N ARG A 167 8.54 -1.71 18.12
CA ARG A 167 8.32 -1.89 19.57
C ARG A 167 9.48 -1.39 20.42
N VAL A 168 10.73 -1.57 19.98
CA VAL A 168 11.91 -1.09 20.68
C VAL A 168 11.97 0.44 20.62
N TYR A 169 11.72 1.05 19.45
CA TYR A 169 11.71 2.50 19.31
C TYR A 169 10.63 3.18 20.17
N ALA A 170 9.45 2.59 20.24
CA ALA A 170 8.39 3.10 21.12
C ALA A 170 8.77 3.00 22.60
N LYS A 171 9.38 1.89 23.02
CA LYS A 171 9.77 1.64 24.43
C LYS A 171 10.94 2.50 24.86
N ASP A 172 12.03 2.52 24.09
CA ASP A 172 13.31 3.05 24.54
C ASP A 172 13.47 4.54 24.21
N TRP A 173 12.81 5.02 23.15
CA TRP A 173 12.94 6.41 22.67
C TRP A 173 11.62 7.16 22.52
N GLN A 174 10.50 6.58 22.95
CA GLN A 174 9.15 7.17 22.83
C GLN A 174 8.81 7.63 21.40
N VAL A 175 9.25 6.87 20.39
CA VAL A 175 8.85 7.05 19.00
C VAL A 175 7.67 6.14 18.71
N PRO A 176 6.44 6.66 18.77
CA PRO A 176 5.26 5.86 18.50
C PRO A 176 5.12 5.55 17.01
N SER A 177 4.43 4.45 16.71
CA SER A 177 4.13 4.10 15.33
C SER A 177 2.95 3.16 15.22
N ILE A 178 2.32 3.13 14.06
CA ILE A 178 1.26 2.17 13.73
C ILE A 178 1.74 1.31 12.57
N GLY A 179 1.90 0.01 12.81
CA GLY A 179 2.16 -0.98 11.79
C GLY A 179 0.84 -1.47 11.19
N ILE A 180 0.72 -1.49 9.87
CA ILE A 180 -0.43 -2.08 9.19
C ILE A 180 0.06 -3.23 8.32
N ARG A 181 -0.60 -4.39 8.39
CA ARG A 181 -0.34 -5.57 7.58
C ARG A 181 -1.42 -5.68 6.49
N PRO A 182 -1.18 -5.16 5.27
CA PRO A 182 -2.13 -5.30 4.19
C PRO A 182 -2.29 -6.77 3.75
N GLY A 183 -3.52 -7.15 3.44
CA GLY A 183 -3.85 -8.38 2.73
C GLY A 183 -3.52 -8.30 1.23
N VAL A 184 -4.34 -8.93 0.38
CA VAL A 184 -4.15 -8.92 -1.07
C VAL A 184 -4.71 -7.63 -1.67
N VAL A 185 -3.82 -6.65 -1.88
CA VAL A 185 -4.22 -5.36 -2.45
C VAL A 185 -4.58 -5.51 -3.93
N TYR A 186 -5.71 -4.89 -4.35
CA TYR A 186 -6.13 -4.77 -5.74
C TYR A 186 -6.58 -3.34 -6.06
N GLY A 187 -6.65 -3.00 -7.35
CA GLY A 187 -7.05 -1.67 -7.82
C GLY A 187 -6.01 -1.04 -8.75
N VAL A 188 -6.30 0.18 -9.22
CA VAL A 188 -5.42 0.92 -10.14
C VAL A 188 -4.02 1.07 -9.56
N GLY A 189 -2.99 0.82 -10.39
CA GLY A 189 -1.59 0.88 -9.97
C GLY A 189 -1.04 -0.41 -9.36
N ARG A 190 -1.89 -1.44 -9.12
CA ARG A 190 -1.43 -2.75 -8.65
C ARG A 190 -1.06 -3.67 -9.81
N ASP A 191 0.07 -3.41 -10.45
CA ASP A 191 0.59 -4.08 -11.65
C ASP A 191 1.73 -5.07 -11.36
N GLN A 192 2.34 -5.04 -10.17
CA GLN A 192 3.50 -5.86 -9.80
C GLN A 192 3.27 -6.64 -8.50
N GLY A 193 4.08 -7.69 -8.34
CA GLY A 193 4.04 -8.58 -7.18
C GLY A 193 3.21 -9.84 -7.40
N MET A 194 3.41 -10.83 -6.55
CA MET A 194 2.81 -12.15 -6.67
C MET A 194 1.27 -12.10 -6.74
N THR A 195 0.65 -11.25 -5.94
CA THR A 195 -0.81 -11.16 -5.81
C THR A 195 -1.45 -10.06 -6.67
N SER A 196 -0.70 -9.39 -7.57
CA SER A 196 -1.28 -8.39 -8.50
C SER A 196 -2.23 -8.98 -9.54
N LYS A 197 -2.25 -10.29 -9.70
CA LYS A 197 -2.89 -11.00 -10.81
C LYS A 197 -4.41 -10.86 -10.84
N THR A 198 -5.04 -10.61 -9.69
CA THR A 198 -6.47 -10.25 -9.62
C THR A 198 -6.78 -8.90 -10.26
N THR A 199 -5.91 -7.90 -10.08
CA THR A 199 -6.01 -6.60 -10.77
C THR A 199 -5.75 -6.74 -12.27
N VAL A 200 -4.73 -7.53 -12.64
CA VAL A 200 -4.39 -7.79 -14.05
C VAL A 200 -5.57 -8.48 -14.77
N ALA A 201 -6.32 -9.35 -14.10
CA ALA A 201 -7.53 -9.97 -14.66
C ALA A 201 -8.61 -8.92 -15.01
N ILE A 202 -8.76 -7.87 -14.19
CA ILE A 202 -9.69 -6.76 -14.48
C ILE A 202 -9.24 -5.99 -15.75
N LEU A 203 -7.95 -5.68 -15.85
CA LEU A 203 -7.40 -5.03 -17.05
C LEU A 203 -7.55 -5.92 -18.29
N ALA A 204 -7.29 -7.22 -18.17
CA ALA A 204 -7.49 -8.18 -19.27
C ALA A 204 -8.94 -8.20 -19.77
N ALA A 205 -9.92 -8.13 -18.85
CA ALA A 205 -11.33 -8.05 -19.22
C ALA A 205 -11.65 -6.75 -19.99
N VAL A 206 -11.10 -5.59 -19.59
CA VAL A 206 -11.23 -4.33 -20.34
C VAL A 206 -10.66 -4.44 -21.75
N LEU A 207 -9.53 -5.13 -21.90
CA LEU A 207 -8.85 -5.32 -23.18
C LEU A 207 -9.45 -6.45 -24.04
N GLY A 208 -10.48 -7.17 -23.56
CA GLY A 208 -11.08 -8.32 -24.22
C GLY A 208 -10.10 -9.51 -24.35
N ARG A 209 -9.10 -9.61 -23.51
CA ARG A 209 -8.08 -10.67 -23.52
C ARG A 209 -8.42 -11.82 -22.60
N GLU A 210 -7.90 -13.00 -22.92
CA GLU A 210 -7.91 -14.13 -22.01
C GLU A 210 -6.85 -13.94 -20.92
N TYR A 211 -7.21 -14.30 -19.68
CA TYR A 211 -6.27 -14.25 -18.57
C TYR A 211 -6.54 -15.34 -17.52
N GLU A 212 -5.47 -15.95 -17.02
CA GLU A 212 -5.53 -16.88 -15.92
C GLU A 212 -4.83 -16.29 -14.70
N VAL A 213 -5.59 -16.13 -13.61
CA VAL A 213 -5.00 -15.85 -12.29
C VAL A 213 -4.30 -17.12 -11.82
N PRO A 214 -2.97 -17.13 -11.56
CA PRO A 214 -2.19 -18.34 -11.33
C PRO A 214 -2.34 -18.91 -9.90
N PHE A 215 -3.39 -18.56 -9.21
CA PHE A 215 -3.75 -19.07 -7.89
C PHE A 215 -5.28 -19.03 -7.71
N ARG A 216 -5.76 -19.76 -6.72
CA ARG A 216 -7.19 -19.88 -6.38
C ARG A 216 -7.40 -19.87 -4.86
N GLY A 217 -8.65 -20.11 -4.43
CA GLY A 217 -9.02 -20.17 -3.03
C GLY A 217 -9.30 -18.82 -2.40
N ALA A 218 -9.48 -18.81 -1.09
CA ALA A 218 -9.80 -17.60 -0.34
C ALA A 218 -8.62 -16.62 -0.30
N VAL A 219 -8.90 -15.35 -0.54
CA VAL A 219 -7.96 -14.23 -0.43
C VAL A 219 -8.65 -13.04 0.23
N SER A 220 -7.87 -12.19 0.85
CA SER A 220 -8.31 -10.92 1.41
C SER A 220 -8.24 -9.85 0.34
N TYR A 221 -9.36 -9.51 -0.29
CA TYR A 221 -9.43 -8.43 -1.29
C TYR A 221 -9.43 -7.07 -0.61
N LEU A 222 -8.27 -6.43 -0.57
CA LEU A 222 -8.11 -5.11 0.01
C LEU A 222 -7.97 -4.06 -1.10
N TYR A 223 -8.93 -3.14 -1.18
CA TYR A 223 -8.90 -2.10 -2.20
C TYR A 223 -7.76 -1.10 -1.95
N ALA A 224 -7.06 -0.70 -3.01
CA ALA A 224 -5.87 0.17 -2.88
C ALA A 224 -6.18 1.53 -2.26
N GLY A 225 -7.35 2.11 -2.55
CA GLY A 225 -7.80 3.35 -1.92
C GLY A 225 -8.11 3.19 -0.43
N GLU A 226 -8.69 2.05 -0.04
CA GLU A 226 -9.03 1.74 1.35
C GLU A 226 -7.77 1.64 2.22
N ILE A 227 -6.78 0.87 1.80
CA ILE A 227 -5.52 0.74 2.56
C ILE A 227 -4.72 2.06 2.57
N ALA A 228 -4.70 2.82 1.48
CA ALA A 228 -4.05 4.13 1.46
C ALA A 228 -4.73 5.11 2.43
N SER A 229 -6.07 5.11 2.48
CA SER A 229 -6.84 5.88 3.47
C SER A 229 -6.53 5.46 4.89
N ALA A 230 -6.38 4.15 5.17
CA ALA A 230 -5.98 3.66 6.48
C ALA A 230 -4.62 4.24 6.91
N PHE A 231 -3.63 4.28 6.02
CA PHE A 231 -2.33 4.91 6.31
C PHE A 231 -2.45 6.41 6.56
N VAL A 232 -3.27 7.12 5.81
CA VAL A 232 -3.50 8.55 6.02
C VAL A 232 -4.18 8.81 7.37
N GLN A 233 -5.20 8.02 7.73
CA GLN A 233 -5.87 8.11 9.03
C GLN A 233 -4.93 7.76 10.19
N ALA A 234 -4.05 6.77 10.02
CA ALA A 234 -3.08 6.35 11.02
C ALA A 234 -2.10 7.47 11.42
N VAL A 235 -1.83 8.44 10.52
CA VAL A 235 -0.93 9.58 10.78
C VAL A 235 -1.68 10.90 10.97
N SER A 236 -3.01 10.90 11.05
CA SER A 236 -3.81 12.12 11.26
C SER A 236 -3.71 12.68 12.67
N ARG A 237 -3.21 11.90 13.61
CA ARG A 237 -3.01 12.26 15.03
C ARG A 237 -1.74 11.61 15.56
N ASP A 238 -1.27 12.09 16.71
CA ASP A 238 -0.13 11.49 17.39
C ASP A 238 -0.42 10.05 17.79
N GLY A 239 0.56 9.18 17.54
CA GLY A 239 0.48 7.76 17.91
C GLY A 239 0.82 7.52 19.38
N GLU A 240 0.51 6.32 19.84
CA GLU A 240 0.90 5.80 21.14
C GLU A 240 1.41 4.35 21.02
N GLY A 241 2.56 4.07 21.60
CA GLY A 241 3.16 2.73 21.53
C GLY A 241 3.54 2.33 20.09
N ALA A 242 3.49 1.04 19.83
CA ALA A 242 3.76 0.48 18.49
C ALA A 242 2.79 -0.68 18.18
N PRO A 243 1.47 -0.42 18.14
CA PRO A 243 0.51 -1.44 17.77
C PRO A 243 0.67 -1.83 16.31
N VAL A 244 0.31 -3.09 16.01
CA VAL A 244 0.30 -3.63 14.65
C VAL A 244 -1.05 -4.27 14.39
N PHE A 245 -1.66 -3.97 13.25
CA PHE A 245 -2.98 -4.44 12.86
C PHE A 245 -2.97 -5.08 11.48
N ASP A 246 -3.72 -6.17 11.32
CA ASP A 246 -4.05 -6.69 10.00
C ASP A 246 -5.12 -5.79 9.36
N CYS A 247 -5.04 -5.63 8.03
CA CYS A 247 -6.01 -4.91 7.22
C CYS A 247 -6.28 -5.74 5.96
N ASN A 248 -7.38 -6.47 5.95
CA ASN A 248 -7.66 -7.49 4.94
C ASN A 248 -8.73 -7.08 3.92
N GLY A 249 -9.64 -6.16 4.26
CA GLY A 249 -10.77 -5.82 3.40
C GLY A 249 -11.77 -6.97 3.31
N VAL A 250 -12.23 -7.30 2.10
CA VAL A 250 -13.26 -8.32 1.87
C VAL A 250 -12.63 -9.69 1.68
N VAL A 251 -13.01 -10.66 2.50
CA VAL A 251 -12.63 -12.08 2.31
C VAL A 251 -13.55 -12.71 1.27
N ALA A 252 -12.97 -13.21 0.17
CA ALA A 252 -13.66 -13.93 -0.88
C ALA A 252 -12.70 -14.88 -1.60
N THR A 253 -13.23 -15.87 -2.31
CA THR A 253 -12.42 -16.71 -3.18
C THR A 253 -12.03 -15.96 -4.46
N VAL A 254 -10.95 -16.37 -5.10
CA VAL A 254 -10.55 -15.85 -6.42
C VAL A 254 -11.68 -16.07 -7.42
N GLU A 255 -12.34 -17.22 -7.35
CA GLU A 255 -13.46 -17.59 -8.19
C GLU A 255 -14.64 -16.61 -8.03
N GLU A 256 -15.03 -16.26 -6.79
CA GLU A 256 -16.08 -15.26 -6.51
C GLU A 256 -15.70 -13.87 -7.03
N GLY A 257 -14.41 -13.49 -6.91
CA GLY A 257 -13.89 -12.26 -7.50
C GLY A 257 -14.01 -12.25 -9.03
N LEU A 258 -13.66 -13.35 -9.69
CA LEU A 258 -13.79 -13.50 -11.15
C LEU A 258 -15.25 -13.58 -11.59
N ASP A 259 -16.13 -14.20 -10.81
CA ASP A 259 -17.57 -14.21 -11.09
C ASP A 259 -18.17 -12.80 -10.99
N THR A 260 -17.71 -12.02 -10.02
CA THR A 260 -18.06 -10.60 -9.93
C THR A 260 -17.62 -9.84 -11.18
N LEU A 261 -16.39 -10.06 -11.64
CA LEU A 261 -15.89 -9.47 -12.88
C LEU A 261 -16.69 -9.90 -14.12
N ARG A 262 -17.07 -11.18 -14.24
CA ARG A 262 -17.90 -11.69 -15.35
C ARG A 262 -19.32 -11.10 -15.35
N ARG A 263 -19.90 -10.83 -14.17
CA ARG A 263 -21.19 -10.12 -14.08
C ARG A 263 -21.10 -8.68 -14.59
N LEU A 264 -19.98 -8.00 -14.29
CA LEU A 264 -19.75 -6.62 -14.73
C LEU A 264 -19.35 -6.53 -16.21
N VAL A 265 -18.64 -7.55 -16.72
CA VAL A 265 -18.19 -7.61 -18.12
C VAL A 265 -18.65 -8.95 -18.71
N PRO A 266 -19.89 -9.03 -19.24
CA PRO A 266 -20.36 -10.23 -19.90
C PRO A 266 -19.44 -10.66 -21.05
N GLY A 267 -18.96 -11.92 -20.99
CA GLY A 267 -18.00 -12.42 -21.98
C GLY A 267 -16.53 -12.26 -21.60
N ALA A 268 -16.20 -11.74 -20.42
CA ALA A 268 -14.83 -11.74 -19.92
C ALA A 268 -14.26 -13.15 -19.84
N ARG A 269 -13.12 -13.39 -20.50
CA ARG A 269 -12.43 -14.69 -20.58
C ARG A 269 -11.35 -14.80 -19.53
N VAL A 270 -11.77 -14.76 -18.27
CA VAL A 270 -10.87 -14.83 -17.11
C VAL A 270 -11.15 -16.12 -16.32
N ARG A 271 -10.10 -16.75 -15.80
CA ARG A 271 -10.24 -17.97 -14.97
C ARG A 271 -9.19 -17.99 -13.87
N ALA A 272 -9.45 -18.77 -12.81
CA ALA A 272 -8.47 -19.10 -11.79
C ALA A 272 -7.80 -20.44 -12.12
N GLY A 273 -6.52 -20.55 -11.81
CA GLY A 273 -5.71 -21.77 -11.97
C GLY A 273 -4.76 -21.95 -10.78
N GLY A 274 -3.83 -22.89 -10.89
CA GLY A 274 -2.80 -23.13 -9.89
C GLY A 274 -3.33 -23.63 -8.53
N GLU A 275 -2.50 -23.45 -7.50
CA GLU A 275 -2.80 -23.87 -6.13
C GLU A 275 -3.34 -22.69 -5.29
N PRO A 276 -4.04 -22.97 -4.17
CA PRO A 276 -4.42 -21.93 -3.21
C PRO A 276 -3.20 -21.17 -2.68
N LEU A 277 -3.36 -19.84 -2.47
CA LEU A 277 -2.34 -19.06 -1.77
C LEU A 277 -2.22 -19.52 -0.32
N ALA A 278 -0.99 -19.68 0.15
CA ALA A 278 -0.69 -19.99 1.56
C ALA A 278 -0.69 -18.71 2.42
N PHE A 279 -1.75 -17.92 2.29
CA PHE A 279 -2.03 -16.73 3.09
C PHE A 279 -3.48 -16.82 3.54
N PRO A 280 -3.75 -17.27 4.76
CA PRO A 280 -5.08 -17.30 5.32
C PRO A 280 -5.77 -15.95 5.20
N ALA A 281 -7.02 -15.95 4.77
CA ALA A 281 -7.84 -14.76 4.66
C ALA A 281 -8.80 -14.73 5.86
N GLU A 282 -8.67 -13.68 6.69
CA GLU A 282 -9.48 -13.48 7.89
C GLU A 282 -10.09 -12.09 7.89
N ASP A 283 -11.33 -11.96 8.37
CA ASP A 283 -11.94 -10.65 8.62
C ASP A 283 -11.44 -10.14 9.98
N CYS A 284 -10.55 -9.13 9.95
CA CYS A 284 -9.89 -8.62 11.15
C CYS A 284 -9.80 -7.08 11.20
N ASP A 285 -10.41 -6.39 10.26
CA ASP A 285 -10.30 -4.92 10.13
C ASP A 285 -10.93 -4.14 11.29
N ALA A 286 -11.79 -4.78 12.09
CA ALA A 286 -12.47 -4.16 13.21
C ALA A 286 -11.49 -3.56 14.25
N HIS A 287 -10.38 -4.22 14.52
CA HIS A 287 -9.37 -3.73 15.46
C HIS A 287 -8.65 -2.48 14.96
N LEU A 288 -8.28 -2.46 13.67
CA LEU A 288 -7.68 -1.28 13.05
C LEU A 288 -8.68 -0.11 13.07
N ARG A 289 -9.95 -0.34 12.68
CA ARG A 289 -11.00 0.69 12.69
C ARG A 289 -11.26 1.25 14.08
N ALA A 290 -11.27 0.41 15.10
CA ALA A 290 -11.41 0.86 16.49
C ALA A 290 -10.25 1.76 16.92
N HIS A 291 -9.04 1.54 16.38
CA HIS A 291 -7.85 2.28 16.76
C HIS A 291 -7.68 3.60 15.99
N ILE A 292 -7.83 3.59 14.65
CA ILE A 292 -7.57 4.78 13.82
C ILE A 292 -8.84 5.51 13.36
N GLY A 293 -10.03 4.94 13.60
CA GLY A 293 -11.29 5.46 13.11
C GLY A 293 -11.68 4.87 11.74
N ASP A 294 -12.72 5.44 11.14
CA ASP A 294 -13.20 5.00 9.84
C ASP A 294 -12.28 5.54 8.73
N TYR A 295 -11.76 4.64 7.92
CA TYR A 295 -10.94 4.94 6.75
C TYR A 295 -11.64 4.59 5.42
N GLY A 296 -12.95 4.38 5.48
CA GLY A 296 -13.77 3.93 4.36
C GLY A 296 -13.78 2.40 4.24
N ALA A 297 -14.78 1.92 3.55
CA ALA A 297 -14.92 0.53 3.17
C ALA A 297 -15.54 0.44 1.78
N ILE A 298 -15.16 -0.59 1.03
CA ILE A 298 -15.72 -0.81 -0.29
C ILE A 298 -16.02 -2.30 -0.49
N SER A 299 -17.19 -2.63 -1.02
CA SER A 299 -17.48 -4.01 -1.38
C SER A 299 -16.62 -4.47 -2.56
N LEU A 300 -16.40 -5.78 -2.66
CA LEU A 300 -15.64 -6.37 -3.78
C LEU A 300 -16.26 -5.98 -5.14
N GLU A 301 -17.59 -5.96 -5.24
CA GLU A 301 -18.28 -5.57 -6.47
C GLU A 301 -18.04 -4.09 -6.80
N ALA A 302 -18.20 -3.20 -5.84
CA ALA A 302 -17.97 -1.77 -6.05
C ALA A 302 -16.51 -1.46 -6.40
N GLY A 303 -15.53 -2.05 -5.69
CA GLY A 303 -14.11 -1.86 -5.97
C GLY A 303 -13.69 -2.43 -7.33
N THR A 304 -14.25 -3.59 -7.72
CA THR A 304 -14.03 -4.16 -9.05
C THR A 304 -14.62 -3.26 -10.13
N ALA A 305 -15.85 -2.78 -9.96
CA ALA A 305 -16.51 -1.88 -10.90
C ALA A 305 -15.78 -0.53 -11.05
N GLU A 306 -15.28 0.00 -9.95
CA GLU A 306 -14.48 1.25 -9.98
C GLU A 306 -13.16 1.05 -10.70
N THR A 307 -12.44 -0.05 -10.40
CA THR A 307 -11.18 -0.40 -11.09
C THR A 307 -11.41 -0.59 -12.59
N LEU A 308 -12.48 -1.26 -12.97
CA LEU A 308 -12.87 -1.48 -14.36
C LEU A 308 -13.07 -0.15 -15.08
N ARG A 309 -13.94 0.74 -14.56
CA ARG A 309 -14.20 2.06 -15.14
C ARG A 309 -12.91 2.88 -15.27
N ALA A 310 -12.04 2.82 -14.26
CA ALA A 310 -10.76 3.51 -14.32
C ALA A 310 -9.88 2.97 -15.45
N PHE A 311 -9.77 1.65 -15.60
CA PHE A 311 -8.99 1.05 -16.68
C PHE A 311 -9.57 1.36 -18.07
N GLU A 312 -10.89 1.40 -18.25
CA GLU A 312 -11.52 1.82 -19.50
C GLU A 312 -11.07 3.23 -19.92
N VAL A 313 -11.05 4.16 -18.95
CA VAL A 313 -10.56 5.53 -19.19
C VAL A 313 -9.07 5.53 -19.50
N LEU A 314 -8.25 4.85 -18.69
CA LEU A 314 -6.80 4.84 -18.83
C LEU A 314 -6.32 4.17 -20.12
N VAL A 315 -6.99 3.13 -20.57
CA VAL A 315 -6.72 2.46 -21.85
C VAL A 315 -7.11 3.38 -23.00
N ARG A 316 -8.32 3.98 -22.98
CA ARG A 316 -8.75 4.95 -23.98
C ARG A 316 -7.80 6.14 -24.09
N ASP A 317 -7.28 6.64 -22.99
CA ASP A 317 -6.38 7.79 -22.92
C ASP A 317 -4.90 7.40 -23.17
N GLY A 318 -4.61 6.12 -23.48
CA GLY A 318 -3.27 5.61 -23.79
C GLY A 318 -2.30 5.58 -22.59
N LYS A 319 -2.81 5.73 -21.38
CA LYS A 319 -2.00 5.73 -20.13
C LYS A 319 -1.65 4.32 -19.65
N VAL A 320 -2.41 3.32 -20.05
CA VAL A 320 -2.17 1.90 -19.78
C VAL A 320 -2.18 1.14 -21.09
N SER A 321 -1.07 0.46 -21.38
CA SER A 321 -0.93 -0.38 -22.56
C SER A 321 -1.27 -1.85 -22.23
N GLY A 322 -1.48 -2.63 -23.29
CA GLY A 322 -1.89 -4.02 -23.17
C GLY A 322 -0.78 -5.04 -22.88
N ASP A 323 0.39 -4.64 -22.43
CA ASP A 323 1.42 -5.56 -21.97
C ASP A 323 1.04 -6.06 -20.57
N LEU A 324 0.42 -7.27 -20.53
CA LEU A 324 -0.09 -7.94 -19.32
C LEU A 324 0.96 -8.84 -18.68
#